data_3a41aa0f26550dd7c6cb584e662cb6df
#
_entry.id   3a41aa0f26550dd7c6cb584e662cb6df
#
_cell.length_a   1.000
_cell.length_b   1.000
_cell.length_c   1.000
_cell.angle_alpha   90.00
_cell.angle_beta   90.00
_cell.angle_gamma   90.00
#
_symmetry.space_group_name_H-M   'P 1'
#
loop_
_entity.id
_entity.type
_entity.pdbx_description
1 polymer ?
#
loop_
_entity_poly.entity_id
_entity_poly.type
_entity_poly.pdbx_seq_one_letter_code
_entity_poly.pdbx_strand_id
1 'polypeptide(L)'
;MGIAHRKQRKQQIGVSKQQDNLYFVWLDEFHKVQSICLNGQQKDIFSHLLPYLPQKTNQCCFIGAISPHLTWSKTLILPQTLNAQECEQQCRFILQKELPIPLDELWFDYLTTPLKQGFRLDITAIRKESANAELAKYLPLKLTALDLLNHSILRAFYAILGQEPTNALFLYQDQQGCLAVCERLQQRQVLQSQSDLSELYQQFIQRFPETIEQIYVYQTPDILNSRTIELLPQDWLRIETDLPFIALGNALWQTDLKLVDLSSKTTALLTPSNRERGDVKP
;
A
#
# COMPACT_ATOMS: atom_id res chain seq x y z
N MET A 1 -37.91 -20.66 -7.37
CA MET A 1 -36.92 -19.86 -8.09
C MET A 1 -36.51 -18.70 -7.19
N GLY A 2 -35.41 -18.84 -6.46
CA GLY A 2 -34.91 -17.78 -5.57
C GLY A 2 -34.02 -16.85 -6.37
N ILE A 3 -34.46 -15.61 -6.55
CA ILE A 3 -33.61 -14.53 -7.10
C ILE A 3 -32.56 -14.24 -6.04
N ALA A 4 -31.34 -14.76 -6.24
CA ALA A 4 -30.19 -14.36 -5.43
C ALA A 4 -29.96 -12.86 -5.67
N HIS A 5 -30.37 -12.04 -4.71
CA HIS A 5 -29.96 -10.64 -4.68
C HIS A 5 -28.44 -10.60 -4.62
N ARG A 6 -27.80 -10.35 -5.77
CA ARG A 6 -26.38 -10.03 -5.86
C ARG A 6 -26.19 -8.78 -4.98
N LYS A 7 -25.64 -8.94 -3.77
CA LYS A 7 -25.27 -7.79 -2.93
C LYS A 7 -24.47 -6.83 -3.80
N GLN A 8 -25.02 -5.68 -4.09
CA GLN A 8 -24.36 -4.66 -4.91
C GLN A 8 -23.00 -4.36 -4.27
N ARG A 9 -21.93 -4.67 -4.99
CA ARG A 9 -20.56 -4.49 -4.45
C ARG A 9 -20.35 -3.00 -4.27
N LYS A 10 -20.02 -2.59 -3.05
CA LYS A 10 -19.76 -1.18 -2.76
C LYS A 10 -18.58 -0.69 -3.58
N GLN A 11 -18.64 0.54 -4.08
CA GLN A 11 -17.55 1.20 -4.79
C GLN A 11 -16.36 1.41 -3.83
N GLN A 12 -15.20 0.87 -4.16
CA GLN A 12 -13.98 1.12 -3.40
C GLN A 12 -13.37 2.45 -3.80
N ILE A 13 -13.00 3.23 -2.80
CA ILE A 13 -12.33 4.52 -2.95
C ILE A 13 -11.10 4.50 -2.07
N GLY A 14 -9.94 4.50 -2.69
CA GLY A 14 -8.68 4.65 -1.98
C GLY A 14 -8.47 6.10 -1.57
N VAL A 15 -8.05 6.28 -0.34
CA VAL A 15 -7.80 7.61 0.24
C VAL A 15 -6.37 7.65 0.77
N SER A 16 -5.66 8.73 0.47
CA SER A 16 -4.42 9.07 1.16
C SER A 16 -4.40 10.54 1.53
N LYS A 17 -3.71 10.86 2.62
CA LYS A 17 -3.51 12.22 3.10
C LYS A 17 -2.05 12.59 3.00
N GLN A 18 -1.75 13.71 2.35
CA GLN A 18 -0.42 14.29 2.30
C GLN A 18 -0.55 15.77 2.68
N GLN A 19 0.08 16.16 3.78
CA GLN A 19 -0.08 17.49 4.36
C GLN A 19 -1.57 17.81 4.59
N ASP A 20 -2.08 18.89 4.00
CA ASP A 20 -3.48 19.31 4.09
C ASP A 20 -4.36 18.75 2.97
N ASN A 21 -3.81 17.98 2.05
CA ASN A 21 -4.55 17.47 0.90
C ASN A 21 -5.00 16.02 1.13
N LEU A 22 -6.23 15.73 0.72
CA LEU A 22 -6.81 14.40 0.62
C LEU A 22 -6.90 14.01 -0.85
N TYR A 23 -6.29 12.88 -1.18
CA TYR A 23 -6.32 12.30 -2.51
C TYR A 23 -7.26 11.11 -2.51
N PHE A 24 -8.15 11.08 -3.51
CA PHE A 24 -9.11 10.02 -3.71
C PHE A 24 -8.87 9.37 -5.05
N VAL A 25 -8.90 8.05 -5.08
CA VAL A 25 -8.75 7.24 -6.30
C VAL A 25 -9.82 6.17 -6.30
N TRP A 26 -10.43 5.90 -7.45
CA TRP A 26 -11.37 4.80 -7.66
C TRP A 26 -11.31 4.28 -9.10
N LEU A 27 -11.88 3.12 -9.33
CA LEU A 27 -12.08 2.58 -10.66
C LEU A 27 -13.52 2.91 -11.12
N ASP A 28 -13.68 3.40 -12.33
CA ASP A 28 -15.00 3.58 -12.94
C ASP A 28 -15.59 2.24 -13.42
N GLU A 29 -16.74 2.27 -14.06
CA GLU A 29 -17.44 1.10 -14.59
C GLU A 29 -16.66 0.37 -15.70
N PHE A 30 -15.71 1.04 -16.33
CA PHE A 30 -14.80 0.49 -17.35
C PHE A 30 -13.45 0.07 -16.75
N HIS A 31 -13.32 0.01 -15.42
CA HIS A 31 -12.07 -0.26 -14.71
C HIS A 31 -10.95 0.77 -14.95
N LYS A 32 -11.28 1.96 -15.44
CA LYS A 32 -10.33 3.06 -15.61
C LYS A 32 -10.15 3.80 -14.29
N VAL A 33 -8.91 4.18 -14.02
CA VAL A 33 -8.57 4.90 -12.79
C VAL A 33 -9.02 6.37 -12.88
N GLN A 34 -9.78 6.78 -11.91
CA GLN A 34 -10.19 8.17 -11.66
C GLN A 34 -9.54 8.68 -10.39
N SER A 35 -9.19 9.97 -10.35
CA SER A 35 -8.59 10.58 -9.17
C SER A 35 -9.01 12.03 -9.00
N ILE A 36 -9.09 12.47 -7.74
CA ILE A 36 -9.31 13.87 -7.36
C ILE A 36 -8.49 14.21 -6.12
N CYS A 37 -8.02 15.44 -6.05
CA CYS A 37 -7.38 16.02 -4.88
C CYS A 37 -8.27 17.10 -4.28
N LEU A 38 -8.54 17.04 -2.99
CA LEU A 38 -9.31 18.03 -2.24
C LEU A 38 -8.49 18.53 -1.05
N ASN A 39 -8.67 19.81 -0.71
CA ASN A 39 -8.06 20.34 0.52
C ASN A 39 -8.81 19.75 1.73
N GLY A 40 -8.09 19.02 2.59
CA GLY A 40 -8.64 18.36 3.77
C GLY A 40 -9.12 19.27 4.89
N GLN A 41 -8.80 20.57 4.83
CA GLN A 41 -9.30 21.57 5.79
C GLN A 41 -10.69 22.09 5.44
N GLN A 42 -11.26 21.71 4.28
CA GLN A 42 -12.60 22.10 3.90
C GLN A 42 -13.65 21.52 4.86
N LYS A 43 -14.58 22.37 5.32
CA LYS A 43 -15.63 21.96 6.29
C LYS A 43 -16.57 20.88 5.77
N ASP A 44 -16.77 20.80 4.45
CA ASP A 44 -17.66 19.83 3.81
C ASP A 44 -16.99 19.15 2.61
N ILE A 45 -16.06 18.23 2.93
CA ILE A 45 -15.37 17.41 1.92
C ILE A 45 -16.36 16.60 1.08
N PHE A 46 -17.48 16.15 1.67
CA PHE A 46 -18.44 15.31 0.98
C PHE A 46 -19.17 16.04 -0.15
N SER A 47 -19.59 17.29 0.05
CA SER A 47 -20.24 18.07 -1.01
C SER A 47 -19.32 18.31 -2.21
N HIS A 48 -18.02 18.43 -1.97
CA HIS A 48 -17.02 18.56 -3.02
C HIS A 48 -16.65 17.22 -3.69
N LEU A 49 -16.73 16.11 -2.97
CA LEU A 49 -16.41 14.79 -3.50
C LEU A 49 -17.59 14.16 -4.28
N LEU A 50 -18.83 14.36 -3.79
CA LEU A 50 -20.04 13.74 -4.34
C LEU A 50 -20.22 13.88 -5.86
N PRO A 51 -19.98 15.06 -6.49
CA PRO A 51 -20.17 15.24 -7.93
C PRO A 51 -19.29 14.32 -8.79
N TYR A 52 -18.19 13.81 -8.23
CA TYR A 52 -17.22 12.99 -8.94
C TYR A 52 -17.40 11.49 -8.70
N LEU A 53 -18.19 11.12 -7.66
CA LEU A 53 -18.40 9.73 -7.33
C LEU A 53 -19.50 9.11 -8.23
N PRO A 54 -19.27 7.90 -8.76
CA PRO A 54 -20.25 7.21 -9.59
C PRO A 54 -21.50 6.73 -8.78
N GLN A 55 -21.37 6.67 -7.46
CA GLN A 55 -22.41 6.18 -6.55
C GLN A 55 -22.58 7.10 -5.34
N LYS A 56 -23.74 6.97 -4.67
CA LYS A 56 -23.99 7.67 -3.41
C LYS A 56 -22.98 7.23 -2.34
N THR A 57 -22.60 8.13 -1.43
CA THR A 57 -21.57 7.88 -0.39
C THR A 57 -21.84 6.66 0.48
N ASN A 58 -23.12 6.32 0.74
CA ASN A 58 -23.49 5.12 1.51
C ASN A 58 -23.22 3.79 0.76
N GLN A 59 -22.94 3.86 -0.54
CA GLN A 59 -22.55 2.74 -1.40
C GLN A 59 -21.05 2.72 -1.66
N CYS A 60 -20.28 3.60 -1.02
CA CYS A 60 -18.84 3.67 -1.13
C CYS A 60 -18.16 3.06 0.10
N CYS A 61 -16.98 2.48 -0.12
CA CYS A 61 -16.04 2.03 0.89
C CYS A 61 -14.77 2.86 0.78
N PHE A 62 -14.47 3.65 1.79
CA PHE A 62 -13.25 4.44 1.85
C PHE A 62 -12.15 3.64 2.53
N ILE A 63 -11.05 3.42 1.83
CA ILE A 63 -9.92 2.62 2.27
C ILE A 63 -8.72 3.55 2.48
N GLY A 64 -8.19 3.57 3.71
CA GLY A 64 -6.95 4.27 4.05
C GLY A 64 -5.82 3.29 4.30
N ALA A 65 -4.61 3.81 4.49
CA ALA A 65 -3.45 3.02 4.83
C ALA A 65 -2.88 3.40 6.19
N ILE A 66 -2.29 2.44 6.88
CA ILE A 66 -1.58 2.61 8.15
C ILE A 66 -0.13 2.19 8.00
N SER A 67 0.76 2.99 8.58
CA SER A 67 2.20 2.73 8.51
C SER A 67 2.61 1.49 9.32
N PRO A 68 3.58 0.68 8.81
CA PRO A 68 4.04 -0.53 9.47
C PRO A 68 4.60 -0.30 10.89
N HIS A 69 5.20 0.86 11.17
CA HIS A 69 5.74 1.15 12.51
C HIS A 69 4.67 1.24 13.62
N LEU A 70 3.40 1.42 13.26
CA LEU A 70 2.27 1.43 14.20
C LEU A 70 1.68 0.04 14.43
N THR A 71 2.13 -0.95 13.67
CA THR A 71 1.59 -2.31 13.70
C THR A 71 2.63 -3.32 14.13
N TRP A 72 2.18 -4.36 14.78
CA TRP A 72 2.94 -5.58 14.98
C TRP A 72 2.52 -6.59 13.92
N SER A 73 3.49 -7.28 13.31
CA SER A 73 3.23 -8.28 12.28
C SER A 73 4.07 -9.53 12.50
N LYS A 74 3.48 -10.68 12.25
CA LYS A 74 4.15 -11.98 12.30
C LYS A 74 3.66 -12.91 11.21
N THR A 75 4.60 -13.60 10.58
CA THR A 75 4.31 -14.65 9.61
C THR A 75 4.57 -16.03 10.24
N LEU A 76 3.63 -16.94 10.05
CA LEU A 76 3.75 -18.35 10.41
C LEU A 76 3.61 -19.20 9.13
N ILE A 77 4.43 -20.25 9.03
CA ILE A 77 4.26 -21.31 8.04
C ILE A 77 3.66 -22.53 8.75
N LEU A 78 2.47 -22.91 8.34
CA LEU A 78 1.71 -24.00 8.95
C LEU A 78 1.56 -25.16 7.95
N PRO A 79 1.84 -26.39 8.39
CA PRO A 79 1.86 -27.56 7.48
C PRO A 79 0.45 -28.04 7.08
N GLN A 80 -0.57 -27.67 7.86
CA GLN A 80 -1.95 -28.07 7.66
C GLN A 80 -2.83 -26.85 7.44
N THR A 81 -3.78 -26.96 6.53
CA THR A 81 -4.78 -25.92 6.30
C THR A 81 -5.72 -25.86 7.50
N LEU A 82 -5.87 -24.68 8.06
CA LEU A 82 -6.80 -24.36 9.14
C LEU A 82 -8.06 -23.70 8.56
N ASN A 83 -9.20 -23.93 9.20
CA ASN A 83 -10.40 -23.14 8.91
C ASN A 83 -10.32 -21.75 9.55
N ALA A 84 -11.27 -20.88 9.25
CA ALA A 84 -11.25 -19.48 9.72
C ALA A 84 -11.25 -19.38 11.26
N GLN A 85 -11.98 -20.22 11.95
CA GLN A 85 -12.04 -20.23 13.43
C GLN A 85 -10.70 -20.67 14.03
N GLU A 86 -10.08 -21.70 13.47
CA GLU A 86 -8.76 -22.20 13.88
C GLU A 86 -7.67 -21.15 13.61
N CYS A 87 -7.72 -20.47 12.46
CA CYS A 87 -6.81 -19.34 12.18
C CYS A 87 -6.97 -18.21 13.21
N GLU A 88 -8.20 -17.83 13.55
CA GLU A 88 -8.44 -16.80 14.55
C GLU A 88 -7.93 -17.24 15.94
N GLN A 89 -8.15 -18.48 16.35
CA GLN A 89 -7.64 -19.03 17.61
C GLN A 89 -6.10 -19.01 17.62
N GLN A 90 -5.47 -19.42 16.52
CA GLN A 90 -4.02 -19.37 16.37
C GLN A 90 -3.48 -17.93 16.49
N CYS A 91 -4.13 -16.97 15.83
CA CYS A 91 -3.77 -15.56 15.96
C CYS A 91 -3.86 -15.08 17.43
N ARG A 92 -4.99 -15.36 18.11
CA ARG A 92 -5.17 -14.99 19.52
C ARG A 92 -4.10 -15.57 20.42
N PHE A 93 -3.78 -16.86 20.24
CA PHE A 93 -2.73 -17.53 21.00
C PHE A 93 -1.35 -16.85 20.81
N ILE A 94 -0.98 -16.56 19.57
CA ILE A 94 0.30 -15.90 19.25
C ILE A 94 0.35 -14.49 19.83
N LEU A 95 -0.72 -13.70 19.68
CA LEU A 95 -0.79 -12.34 20.21
C LEU A 95 -0.66 -12.30 21.72
N GLN A 96 -1.35 -13.21 22.44
CA GLN A 96 -1.23 -13.32 23.90
C GLN A 96 0.16 -13.73 24.37
N LYS A 97 0.85 -14.57 23.59
CA LYS A 97 2.18 -15.06 23.92
C LYS A 97 3.27 -14.00 23.68
N GLU A 98 3.13 -13.21 22.64
CA GLU A 98 4.21 -12.34 22.16
C GLU A 98 4.04 -10.86 22.49
N LEU A 99 2.80 -10.42 22.74
CA LEU A 99 2.54 -9.02 23.06
C LEU A 99 2.18 -8.85 24.54
N PRO A 100 2.86 -7.94 25.25
CA PRO A 100 2.51 -7.61 26.64
C PRO A 100 1.31 -6.65 26.70
N ILE A 101 0.28 -6.90 25.88
CA ILE A 101 -0.90 -6.05 25.70
C ILE A 101 -2.14 -6.94 25.73
N PRO A 102 -3.18 -6.62 26.53
CA PRO A 102 -4.43 -7.35 26.53
C PRO A 102 -5.09 -7.39 25.15
N LEU A 103 -5.69 -8.52 24.77
CA LEU A 103 -6.32 -8.68 23.44
C LEU A 103 -7.49 -7.72 23.22
N ASP A 104 -8.18 -7.30 24.27
CA ASP A 104 -9.28 -6.34 24.21
C ASP A 104 -8.81 -4.90 23.90
N GLU A 105 -7.52 -4.61 24.04
CA GLU A 105 -6.88 -3.36 23.61
C GLU A 105 -6.35 -3.40 22.17
N LEU A 106 -6.41 -4.57 21.51
CA LEU A 106 -5.91 -4.77 20.15
C LEU A 106 -7.06 -4.89 19.14
N TRP A 107 -6.84 -4.37 17.93
CA TRP A 107 -7.43 -4.87 16.71
C TRP A 107 -6.40 -5.75 16.02
N PHE A 108 -6.84 -6.87 15.47
CA PHE A 108 -5.99 -7.73 14.67
C PHE A 108 -6.76 -8.31 13.50
N ASP A 109 -6.02 -8.65 12.47
CA ASP A 109 -6.51 -9.33 11.28
C ASP A 109 -5.43 -10.29 10.79
N TYR A 110 -5.79 -11.19 9.87
CA TYR A 110 -4.84 -12.13 9.30
C TYR A 110 -5.13 -12.39 7.82
N LEU A 111 -4.07 -12.73 7.10
CA LEU A 111 -4.12 -13.16 5.71
C LEU A 111 -3.56 -14.57 5.59
N THR A 112 -4.22 -15.43 4.81
CA THR A 112 -3.74 -16.78 4.49
C THR A 112 -3.30 -16.84 3.03
N THR A 113 -2.11 -17.38 2.78
CA THR A 113 -1.58 -17.60 1.43
C THR A 113 -1.28 -19.10 1.27
N PRO A 114 -1.91 -19.80 0.30
CA PRO A 114 -1.61 -21.21 0.03
C PRO A 114 -0.15 -21.41 -0.37
N LEU A 115 0.48 -22.47 0.13
CA LEU A 115 1.82 -22.91 -0.25
C LEU A 115 1.72 -24.30 -0.90
N LYS A 116 2.81 -24.79 -1.48
CA LYS A 116 2.87 -26.17 -2.02
C LYS A 116 2.57 -27.21 -0.94
N GLN A 117 2.99 -26.95 0.29
CA GLN A 117 2.66 -27.75 1.46
C GLN A 117 2.22 -26.82 2.59
N GLY A 118 0.96 -26.93 3.04
CA GLY A 118 0.38 -26.06 4.05
C GLY A 118 0.02 -24.66 3.55
N PHE A 119 0.19 -23.68 4.40
CA PHE A 119 -0.10 -22.27 4.08
C PHE A 119 0.71 -21.32 4.95
N ARG A 120 0.85 -20.09 4.46
CA ARG A 120 1.38 -18.95 5.21
C ARG A 120 0.23 -18.22 5.89
N LEU A 121 0.39 -17.92 7.18
CA LEU A 121 -0.51 -17.12 7.97
C LEU A 121 0.22 -15.83 8.38
N ASP A 122 -0.15 -14.71 7.79
CA ASP A 122 0.34 -13.38 8.14
C ASP A 122 -0.61 -12.75 9.15
N ILE A 123 -0.14 -12.50 10.36
CA ILE A 123 -0.91 -11.90 11.45
C ILE A 123 -0.48 -10.44 11.57
N THR A 124 -1.44 -9.54 11.68
CA THR A 124 -1.19 -8.12 11.95
C THR A 124 -2.04 -7.65 13.11
N ALA A 125 -1.45 -6.89 14.02
CA ALA A 125 -2.15 -6.31 15.15
C ALA A 125 -1.76 -4.85 15.36
N ILE A 126 -2.68 -4.06 15.91
CA ILE A 126 -2.50 -2.66 16.23
C ILE A 126 -3.22 -2.34 17.55
N ARG A 127 -2.67 -1.44 18.35
CA ARG A 127 -3.40 -0.89 19.49
C ARG A 127 -4.63 -0.12 19.03
N LYS A 128 -5.78 -0.33 19.66
CA LYS A 128 -7.02 0.39 19.34
C LYS A 128 -6.86 1.90 19.42
N GLU A 129 -6.10 2.39 20.38
CA GLU A 129 -5.79 3.81 20.53
C GLU A 129 -5.05 4.35 19.30
N SER A 130 -3.99 3.68 18.84
CA SER A 130 -3.22 4.06 17.65
C SER A 130 -4.09 4.02 16.40
N ALA A 131 -4.92 2.97 16.24
CA ALA A 131 -5.85 2.87 15.12
C ALA A 131 -6.86 4.01 15.11
N ASN A 132 -7.43 4.36 16.27
CA ASN A 132 -8.38 5.47 16.38
C ASN A 132 -7.72 6.83 16.09
N ALA A 133 -6.46 7.02 16.52
CA ALA A 133 -5.68 8.22 16.21
C ALA A 133 -5.45 8.34 14.68
N GLU A 134 -5.15 7.24 14.00
CA GLU A 134 -5.01 7.23 12.53
C GLU A 134 -6.35 7.53 11.84
N LEU A 135 -7.44 6.90 12.27
CA LEU A 135 -8.78 7.16 11.73
C LEU A 135 -9.20 8.64 11.89
N ALA A 136 -8.84 9.25 13.02
CA ALA A 136 -9.16 10.66 13.30
C ALA A 136 -8.50 11.63 12.31
N LYS A 137 -7.37 11.27 11.69
CA LYS A 137 -6.71 12.10 10.68
C LYS A 137 -7.53 12.32 9.41
N TYR A 138 -8.51 11.43 9.16
CA TYR A 138 -9.37 11.47 7.98
C TYR A 138 -10.74 12.11 8.22
N LEU A 139 -11.06 12.47 9.45
CA LEU A 139 -12.35 13.12 9.76
C LEU A 139 -12.54 14.41 8.92
N PRO A 140 -13.79 14.68 8.46
CA PRO A 140 -15.04 13.99 8.75
C PRO A 140 -15.30 12.70 7.94
N LEU A 141 -14.37 12.31 7.06
CA LEU A 141 -14.47 11.08 6.27
C LEU A 141 -14.36 9.86 7.20
N LYS A 142 -15.36 8.96 7.14
CA LYS A 142 -15.33 7.70 7.86
C LYS A 142 -14.72 6.61 6.97
N LEU A 143 -13.51 6.20 7.27
CA LEU A 143 -12.90 5.07 6.60
C LEU A 143 -13.65 3.77 6.94
N THR A 144 -13.79 2.91 5.93
CA THR A 144 -14.39 1.58 6.06
C THR A 144 -13.33 0.56 6.49
N ALA A 145 -12.09 0.73 6.00
CA ALA A 145 -10.95 -0.10 6.35
C ALA A 145 -9.66 0.72 6.41
N LEU A 146 -8.75 0.28 7.27
CA LEU A 146 -7.35 0.65 7.28
C LEU A 146 -6.56 -0.57 6.81
N ASP A 147 -5.87 -0.44 5.69
CA ASP A 147 -4.96 -1.48 5.20
C ASP A 147 -3.51 -1.14 5.58
N LEU A 148 -2.60 -2.09 5.45
CA LEU A 148 -1.18 -1.83 5.68
C LEU A 148 -0.59 -1.03 4.53
N LEU A 149 0.21 -0.01 4.83
CA LEU A 149 0.87 0.84 3.84
C LEU A 149 1.72 0.03 2.86
N ASN A 150 2.45 -0.98 3.35
CA ASN A 150 3.23 -1.87 2.50
C ASN A 150 2.37 -2.70 1.51
N HIS A 151 1.13 -3.06 1.85
CA HIS A 151 0.20 -3.69 0.92
C HIS A 151 -0.25 -2.71 -0.16
N SER A 152 -0.57 -1.49 0.23
CA SER A 152 -0.98 -0.44 -0.72
C SER A 152 0.15 -0.09 -1.68
N ILE A 153 1.39 0.00 -1.18
CA ILE A 153 2.59 0.21 -2.00
C ILE A 153 2.75 -0.90 -3.03
N LEU A 154 2.70 -2.17 -2.62
CA LEU A 154 2.83 -3.30 -3.55
C LEU A 154 1.75 -3.29 -4.63
N ARG A 155 0.48 -3.08 -4.25
CA ARG A 155 -0.61 -3.02 -5.24
C ARG A 155 -0.44 -1.87 -6.24
N ALA A 156 0.02 -0.71 -5.78
CA ALA A 156 0.29 0.42 -6.67
C ALA A 156 1.42 0.09 -7.66
N PHE A 157 2.53 -0.48 -7.18
CA PHE A 157 3.61 -0.93 -8.06
C PHE A 157 3.13 -1.98 -9.06
N TYR A 158 2.45 -3.02 -8.62
CA TYR A 158 1.97 -4.09 -9.49
C TYR A 158 0.99 -3.60 -10.55
N ALA A 159 0.08 -2.69 -10.18
CA ALA A 159 -0.85 -2.09 -11.13
C ALA A 159 -0.11 -1.26 -12.19
N ILE A 160 0.87 -0.43 -11.79
CA ILE A 160 1.63 0.42 -12.70
C ILE A 160 2.53 -0.42 -13.62
N LEU A 161 3.15 -1.48 -13.09
CA LEU A 161 4.01 -2.39 -13.85
C LEU A 161 3.20 -3.34 -14.75
N GLY A 162 1.89 -3.55 -14.47
CA GLY A 162 1.06 -4.53 -15.16
C GLY A 162 1.45 -5.98 -14.87
N GLN A 163 2.30 -6.22 -13.88
CA GLN A 163 2.81 -7.53 -13.49
C GLN A 163 3.25 -7.53 -12.01
N GLU A 164 3.39 -8.73 -11.45
CA GLU A 164 3.91 -8.98 -10.09
C GLU A 164 5.31 -9.60 -10.20
N PRO A 165 6.39 -8.78 -10.26
CA PRO A 165 7.75 -9.31 -10.40
C PRO A 165 8.13 -10.15 -9.18
N THR A 166 8.74 -11.30 -9.43
CA THR A 166 9.35 -12.14 -8.39
C THR A 166 10.72 -11.62 -8.02
N ASN A 167 11.15 -11.82 -6.77
CA ASN A 167 12.47 -11.38 -6.26
C ASN A 167 12.75 -9.89 -6.46
N ALA A 168 11.72 -9.07 -6.49
CA ALA A 168 11.85 -7.63 -6.64
C ALA A 168 11.78 -6.91 -5.30
N LEU A 169 12.59 -5.87 -5.15
CA LEU A 169 12.53 -4.94 -4.04
C LEU A 169 11.83 -3.66 -4.49
N PHE A 170 10.84 -3.25 -3.72
CA PHE A 170 10.07 -2.03 -3.95
C PHE A 170 10.43 -1.00 -2.89
N LEU A 171 10.97 0.11 -3.33
CA LEU A 171 11.39 1.23 -2.50
C LEU A 171 10.42 2.39 -2.69
N TYR A 172 9.88 2.88 -1.60
CA TYR A 172 8.97 4.02 -1.54
C TYR A 172 9.55 5.10 -0.64
N GLN A 173 9.46 6.35 -1.06
CA GLN A 173 9.89 7.50 -0.25
C GLN A 173 8.87 8.63 -0.32
N ASP A 174 8.53 9.16 0.85
CA ASP A 174 7.78 10.40 1.04
C ASP A 174 8.42 11.26 2.13
N GLN A 175 7.75 12.36 2.51
CA GLN A 175 8.23 13.26 3.56
C GLN A 175 8.27 12.62 4.96
N GLN A 176 7.60 11.48 5.17
CA GLN A 176 7.57 10.77 6.44
C GLN A 176 8.70 9.74 6.56
N GLY A 177 9.44 9.49 5.48
CA GLY A 177 10.56 8.56 5.44
C GLY A 177 10.49 7.58 4.26
N CYS A 178 11.23 6.49 4.40
CA CYS A 178 11.39 5.48 3.36
C CYS A 178 10.86 4.12 3.80
N LEU A 179 10.32 3.37 2.86
CA LEU A 179 9.85 2.00 3.06
C LEU A 179 10.41 1.09 1.98
N ALA A 180 10.99 -0.04 2.38
CA ALA A 180 11.41 -1.12 1.51
C ALA A 180 10.48 -2.32 1.71
N VAL A 181 9.98 -2.90 0.62
CA VAL A 181 9.09 -4.06 0.64
C VAL A 181 9.55 -5.08 -0.39
N CYS A 182 9.69 -6.33 0.03
CA CYS A 182 9.91 -7.47 -0.86
C CYS A 182 8.87 -8.55 -0.53
N GLU A 183 8.05 -8.93 -1.51
CA GLU A 183 7.10 -10.01 -1.37
C GLU A 183 7.74 -11.32 -1.79
N ARG A 184 7.76 -12.29 -0.89
CA ARG A 184 8.22 -13.64 -1.17
C ARG A 184 7.14 -14.65 -0.83
N LEU A 185 7.23 -15.83 -1.38
CA LEU A 185 6.23 -16.87 -1.18
C LEU A 185 6.03 -17.21 0.32
N GLN A 186 7.12 -17.29 1.07
CA GLN A 186 7.08 -17.69 2.48
C GLN A 186 6.94 -16.53 3.47
N GLN A 187 7.33 -15.32 3.07
CA GLN A 187 7.24 -14.15 3.94
C GLN A 187 7.25 -12.86 3.14
N ARG A 188 6.66 -11.83 3.72
CA ARG A 188 6.85 -10.45 3.27
C ARG A 188 7.91 -9.79 4.13
N GLN A 189 8.94 -9.27 3.48
CA GLN A 189 10.03 -8.56 4.12
C GLN A 189 9.74 -7.06 4.02
N VAL A 190 9.72 -6.38 5.16
CA VAL A 190 9.42 -4.94 5.26
C VAL A 190 10.45 -4.28 6.14
N LEU A 191 11.00 -3.17 5.68
CA LEU A 191 11.86 -2.31 6.47
C LEU A 191 11.46 -0.86 6.26
N GLN A 192 11.34 -0.10 7.34
CA GLN A 192 11.04 1.33 7.33
C GLN A 192 12.17 2.10 8.01
N SER A 193 12.53 3.25 7.46
CA SER A 193 13.55 4.13 8.00
C SER A 193 13.20 5.61 7.75
N GLN A 194 13.82 6.48 8.55
CA GLN A 194 13.83 7.93 8.33
C GLN A 194 15.02 8.37 7.48
N SER A 195 15.95 7.44 7.15
CA SER A 195 17.13 7.69 6.34
C SER A 195 16.77 7.82 4.85
N ASP A 196 17.78 8.07 4.02
CA ASP A 196 17.62 8.05 2.56
C ASP A 196 17.41 6.62 2.01
N LEU A 197 17.08 6.51 0.73
CA LEU A 197 16.82 5.22 0.07
C LEU A 197 18.07 4.35 -0.04
N SER A 198 19.25 4.95 -0.22
CA SER A 198 20.50 4.22 -0.34
C SER A 198 20.87 3.55 0.98
N GLU A 199 20.71 4.25 2.09
CA GLU A 199 20.94 3.71 3.42
C GLU A 199 19.89 2.64 3.76
N LEU A 200 18.61 2.88 3.47
CA LEU A 200 17.54 1.90 3.66
C LEU A 200 17.82 0.61 2.88
N TYR A 201 18.27 0.73 1.63
CA TYR A 201 18.65 -0.43 0.81
C TYR A 201 19.79 -1.23 1.46
N GLN A 202 20.84 -0.56 1.92
CA GLN A 202 21.96 -1.23 2.60
C GLN A 202 21.50 -1.96 3.88
N GLN A 203 20.66 -1.32 4.68
CA GLN A 203 20.06 -1.96 5.86
C GLN A 203 19.19 -3.16 5.48
N PHE A 204 18.45 -3.05 4.38
CA PHE A 204 17.56 -4.11 3.90
C PHE A 204 18.35 -5.35 3.47
N ILE A 205 19.38 -5.22 2.64
CA ILE A 205 20.20 -6.35 2.16
C ILE A 205 21.03 -6.99 3.28
N GLN A 206 21.46 -6.22 4.29
CA GLN A 206 22.12 -6.76 5.49
C GLN A 206 21.16 -7.61 6.32
N ARG A 207 19.90 -7.17 6.46
CA ARG A 207 18.90 -7.87 7.27
C ARG A 207 18.30 -9.08 6.54
N PHE A 208 18.16 -8.98 5.23
CA PHE A 208 17.55 -9.99 4.36
C PHE A 208 18.51 -10.34 3.21
N PRO A 209 19.48 -11.25 3.43
CA PRO A 209 20.57 -11.52 2.49
C PRO A 209 20.15 -12.38 1.28
N GLU A 210 18.88 -12.33 0.92
CA GLU A 210 18.33 -13.08 -0.20
C GLU A 210 18.49 -12.31 -1.52
N THR A 211 18.60 -13.03 -2.63
CA THR A 211 18.81 -12.44 -3.96
C THR A 211 17.65 -11.49 -4.33
N ILE A 212 18.00 -10.28 -4.74
CA ILE A 212 17.11 -9.28 -5.35
C ILE A 212 17.55 -9.17 -6.81
N GLU A 213 16.61 -9.37 -7.73
CA GLU A 213 16.86 -9.33 -9.17
C GLU A 213 16.54 -7.96 -9.77
N GLN A 214 15.56 -7.27 -9.20
CA GLN A 214 15.11 -5.96 -9.68
C GLN A 214 14.77 -5.04 -8.52
N ILE A 215 15.06 -3.75 -8.67
CA ILE A 215 14.75 -2.72 -7.69
C ILE A 215 13.88 -1.67 -8.35
N TYR A 216 12.69 -1.49 -7.84
CA TYR A 216 11.75 -0.46 -8.28
C TYR A 216 11.65 0.64 -7.24
N VAL A 217 11.65 1.88 -7.69
CA VAL A 217 11.64 3.05 -6.80
C VAL A 217 10.52 3.99 -7.18
N TYR A 218 9.76 4.41 -6.18
CA TYR A 218 8.85 5.53 -6.29
C TYR A 218 9.17 6.56 -5.21
N GLN A 219 9.33 7.82 -5.62
CA GLN A 219 9.50 8.97 -4.75
C GLN A 219 8.35 9.94 -5.01
N THR A 220 7.74 10.46 -3.94
CA THR A 220 6.66 11.44 -4.11
C THR A 220 7.15 12.71 -4.78
N PRO A 221 6.29 13.44 -5.53
CA PRO A 221 6.67 14.68 -6.21
C PRO A 221 7.33 15.72 -5.29
N ASP A 222 6.92 15.78 -4.03
CA ASP A 222 7.51 16.71 -3.05
C ASP A 222 8.99 16.40 -2.78
N ILE A 223 9.35 15.12 -2.78
CA ILE A 223 10.76 14.69 -2.64
C ILE A 223 11.54 15.02 -3.90
N LEU A 224 10.98 14.74 -5.08
CA LEU A 224 11.64 15.02 -6.37
C LEU A 224 11.87 16.51 -6.61
N ASN A 225 11.00 17.37 -6.07
CA ASN A 225 11.11 18.82 -6.17
C ASN A 225 12.00 19.44 -5.07
N SER A 226 12.48 18.64 -4.11
CA SER A 226 13.41 19.12 -3.09
C SER A 226 14.78 19.46 -3.70
N ARG A 227 15.48 20.44 -3.12
CA ARG A 227 16.82 20.85 -3.62
C ARG A 227 17.90 19.79 -3.45
N THR A 228 17.66 18.79 -2.64
CA THR A 228 18.56 17.66 -2.36
C THR A 228 17.98 16.40 -2.98
N ILE A 229 18.15 16.22 -4.30
CA ILE A 229 17.77 14.97 -4.96
C ILE A 229 18.87 13.96 -4.69
N GLU A 230 18.52 12.87 -4.05
CA GLU A 230 19.41 11.71 -3.90
C GLU A 230 19.70 11.13 -5.28
N LEU A 231 21.00 10.96 -5.59
CA LEU A 231 21.45 10.28 -6.80
C LEU A 231 21.28 8.77 -6.59
N LEU A 232 20.21 8.22 -7.15
CA LEU A 232 19.93 6.80 -7.09
C LEU A 232 20.86 6.02 -8.04
N PRO A 233 21.24 4.76 -7.72
CA PRO A 233 21.96 3.89 -8.61
C PRO A 233 21.27 3.74 -9.97
N GLN A 234 22.08 3.59 -11.05
CA GLN A 234 21.55 3.58 -12.43
C GLN A 234 20.74 2.33 -12.77
N ASP A 235 20.95 1.26 -12.03
CA ASP A 235 20.25 -0.03 -12.16
C ASP A 235 18.90 -0.07 -11.44
N TRP A 236 18.56 0.99 -10.69
CA TRP A 236 17.25 1.09 -10.05
C TRP A 236 16.21 1.65 -11.02
N LEU A 237 15.09 0.95 -11.12
CA LEU A 237 14.00 1.30 -12.05
C LEU A 237 13.05 2.30 -11.38
N ARG A 238 13.14 3.56 -11.79
CA ARG A 238 12.26 4.61 -11.25
C ARG A 238 10.88 4.53 -11.90
N ILE A 239 9.85 4.57 -11.07
CA ILE A 239 8.45 4.68 -11.48
C ILE A 239 8.02 6.14 -11.38
N GLU A 240 7.48 6.66 -12.47
CA GLU A 240 6.88 8.00 -12.54
C GLU A 240 5.39 7.86 -12.85
N THR A 241 4.56 8.56 -12.10
CA THR A 241 3.11 8.56 -12.29
C THR A 241 2.50 9.83 -11.73
N ASP A 242 1.48 10.36 -12.43
CA ASP A 242 0.66 11.48 -11.95
C ASP A 242 -0.44 11.03 -10.98
N LEU A 243 -0.59 9.72 -10.78
CA LEU A 243 -1.60 9.19 -9.87
C LEU A 243 -1.13 9.28 -8.40
N PRO A 244 -2.03 9.59 -7.47
CA PRO A 244 -1.74 9.54 -6.03
C PRO A 244 -1.43 8.10 -5.61
N PHE A 245 -0.14 7.77 -5.50
CA PHE A 245 0.39 6.40 -5.43
C PHE A 245 -0.25 5.56 -4.32
N ILE A 246 -0.30 6.08 -3.09
CA ILE A 246 -0.91 5.35 -1.95
C ILE A 246 -2.43 5.23 -2.10
N ALA A 247 -3.11 6.29 -2.56
CA ALA A 247 -4.55 6.22 -2.79
C ALA A 247 -4.89 5.23 -3.92
N LEU A 248 -4.04 5.11 -4.96
CA LEU A 248 -4.17 4.07 -5.99
C LEU A 248 -4.10 2.68 -5.35
N GLY A 249 -3.06 2.40 -4.57
CA GLY A 249 -2.93 1.11 -3.90
C GLY A 249 -4.09 0.79 -2.96
N ASN A 250 -4.66 1.79 -2.28
CA ASN A 250 -5.84 1.65 -1.43
C ASN A 250 -7.12 1.39 -2.25
N ALA A 251 -7.28 2.03 -3.42
CA ALA A 251 -8.42 1.80 -4.32
C ALA A 251 -8.43 0.36 -4.86
N LEU A 252 -7.27 -0.28 -4.94
CA LEU A 252 -7.09 -1.64 -5.42
C LEU A 252 -7.21 -2.70 -4.32
N TRP A 253 -7.66 -2.32 -3.12
CA TRP A 253 -7.90 -3.26 -2.02
C TRP A 253 -8.89 -4.35 -2.43
N GLN A 254 -8.50 -5.64 -2.32
CA GLN A 254 -9.31 -6.79 -2.76
C GLN A 254 -9.78 -6.74 -4.24
N THR A 255 -9.04 -6.05 -5.11
CA THR A 255 -9.32 -5.96 -6.54
C THR A 255 -8.38 -6.90 -7.30
N ASP A 256 -8.91 -7.56 -8.34
CA ASP A 256 -8.06 -8.30 -9.29
C ASP A 256 -7.31 -7.29 -10.17
N LEU A 257 -6.00 -7.21 -10.00
CA LEU A 257 -5.16 -6.24 -10.70
C LEU A 257 -5.14 -6.42 -12.22
N LYS A 258 -5.47 -7.61 -12.72
CA LYS A 258 -5.55 -7.90 -14.17
C LYS A 258 -6.68 -7.14 -14.87
N LEU A 259 -7.64 -6.62 -14.10
CA LEU A 259 -8.79 -5.89 -14.63
C LEU A 259 -8.55 -4.37 -14.66
N VAL A 260 -7.43 -3.89 -14.15
CA VAL A 260 -7.17 -2.45 -13.99
C VAL A 260 -6.61 -1.86 -15.29
N ASP A 261 -7.27 -0.84 -15.83
CA ASP A 261 -6.80 -0.08 -16.99
C ASP A 261 -6.19 1.25 -16.56
N LEU A 262 -4.87 1.36 -16.66
CA LEU A 262 -4.08 2.57 -16.41
C LEU A 262 -3.73 3.35 -17.68
N SER A 263 -4.14 2.90 -18.86
CA SER A 263 -3.67 3.40 -20.16
C SER A 263 -3.93 4.89 -20.42
N SER A 264 -4.86 5.49 -19.67
CA SER A 264 -5.25 6.90 -19.86
C SER A 264 -4.49 7.91 -18.97
N LYS A 265 -3.70 7.47 -17.99
CA LYS A 265 -3.09 8.34 -16.97
C LYS A 265 -1.66 7.96 -16.55
N THR A 266 -1.07 6.96 -17.18
CA THR A 266 0.26 6.50 -16.80
C THR A 266 1.18 6.49 -17.99
N THR A 267 2.15 7.39 -18.00
CA THR A 267 3.38 7.21 -18.75
C THR A 267 4.36 6.61 -17.74
N ALA A 268 4.34 5.28 -17.57
CA ALA A 268 5.39 4.62 -16.81
C ALA A 268 6.67 4.71 -17.67
N LEU A 269 7.42 5.77 -17.50
CA LEU A 269 8.76 5.87 -18.04
C LEU A 269 9.67 5.01 -17.16
N LEU A 270 9.92 3.78 -17.58
CA LEU A 270 11.07 3.01 -17.13
C LEU A 270 12.31 3.68 -17.76
N THR A 271 12.77 4.80 -17.23
CA THR A 271 13.98 5.44 -17.68
C THR A 271 15.14 4.97 -16.82
N PRO A 272 16.13 4.24 -17.40
CA PRO A 272 17.48 4.30 -16.87
C PRO A 272 17.88 5.77 -16.93
N SER A 273 18.44 6.33 -15.87
CA SER A 273 18.81 7.75 -15.77
C SER A 273 19.97 8.08 -16.72
N ASN A 274 19.67 8.13 -18.03
CA ASN A 274 20.57 8.69 -19.03
C ASN A 274 20.41 10.21 -19.06
N ARG A 275 21.17 10.92 -18.24
CA ARG A 275 21.58 12.28 -18.59
C ARG A 275 22.84 12.16 -19.44
N GLU A 276 22.69 12.47 -20.72
CA GLU A 276 23.77 12.69 -21.68
C GLU A 276 24.87 13.54 -21.07
N ARG A 277 26.10 13.02 -21.12
CA ARG A 277 27.29 13.83 -20.91
C ARG A 277 27.29 14.90 -21.99
N GLY A 278 27.03 16.13 -21.62
CA GLY A 278 27.35 17.29 -22.44
C GLY A 278 28.84 17.22 -22.82
N ASP A 279 29.11 16.97 -24.09
CA ASP A 279 30.41 17.08 -24.69
C ASP A 279 30.94 18.51 -24.48
N VAL A 280 31.86 18.65 -23.55
CA VAL A 280 32.78 19.80 -23.54
C VAL A 280 33.90 19.43 -24.51
N LYS A 281 33.82 19.94 -25.74
CA LYS A 281 34.96 19.95 -26.66
C LYS A 281 35.98 21.01 -26.23
N PRO A 282 37.25 20.75 -26.46
CA PRO A 282 38.42 21.54 -26.02
C PRO A 282 38.50 22.92 -26.65
#